data_ead4809c9184ef0bfd87640af59f2e47
#
_entry.id   ead4809c9184ef0bfd87640af59f2e47
#
_cell.length_a   1.000
_cell.length_b   1.000
_cell.length_c   1.000
_cell.angle_alpha   90.00
_cell.angle_beta   90.00
_cell.angle_gamma   90.00
#
_symmetry.space_group_name_H-M   'P 1'
#
loop_
_entity.id
_entity.type
_entity.pdbx_description
1 polymer ?
#
loop_
_entity_poly.entity_id
_entity_poly.type
_entity_poly.pdbx_seq_one_letter_code
_entity_poly.pdbx_strand_id
1 'polypeptide(L)'
;LNKYPIKLLKYNYFNHLIFVVTLVIITFSFAKCSSKVQPVKEVEPQTNLESRESDFDLIEVLTECNDSFRIEMSYIEALNASGSFPDETEKTPKCYIRCVLEKTGVTLEGEEFDPERSAIVLAQVRKTTAVEAIKDIANDCAKRSETCKCERSYQYLKCLMENEIQKYETKS
;
A
#
# COMPACT_ATOMS: atom_id res chain seq x y z
N LEU A 1 -20.73 -62.60 17.11
CA LEU A 1 -21.86 -61.67 17.11
C LEU A 1 -21.37 -60.26 16.88
N ASN A 2 -21.71 -59.74 15.73
CA ASN A 2 -21.27 -58.58 15.07
C ASN A 2 -21.59 -57.27 15.83
N LYS A 3 -20.59 -56.47 16.13
CA LYS A 3 -20.72 -55.18 16.80
C LYS A 3 -19.88 -54.11 16.14
N TYR A 4 -20.14 -53.82 14.85
CA TYR A 4 -19.74 -52.56 14.18
C TYR A 4 -20.48 -52.46 12.85
N PRO A 5 -21.41 -51.46 12.68
CA PRO A 5 -21.20 -50.54 11.56
C PRO A 5 -21.86 -49.15 11.64
N ILE A 6 -22.19 -48.62 12.82
CA ILE A 6 -22.93 -47.33 12.82
C ILE A 6 -22.01 -46.08 12.71
N LYS A 7 -20.73 -46.18 13.06
CA LYS A 7 -19.82 -45.03 13.01
C LYS A 7 -19.29 -44.68 11.62
N LEU A 8 -19.18 -45.67 10.72
CA LEU A 8 -18.69 -45.46 9.37
C LEU A 8 -19.70 -44.76 8.43
N LEU A 9 -20.99 -44.99 8.64
CA LEU A 9 -22.04 -44.35 7.84
C LEU A 9 -22.20 -42.86 8.12
N LYS A 10 -21.99 -42.42 9.38
CA LYS A 10 -22.05 -40.98 9.71
C LYS A 10 -20.89 -40.18 9.18
N TYR A 11 -19.71 -40.76 9.05
CA TYR A 11 -18.52 -40.09 8.55
C TYR A 11 -18.61 -39.83 7.03
N ASN A 12 -19.13 -40.79 6.27
CA ASN A 12 -19.34 -40.65 4.83
C ASN A 12 -20.43 -39.61 4.48
N TYR A 13 -21.51 -39.56 5.27
CA TYR A 13 -22.59 -38.60 5.01
C TYR A 13 -22.18 -37.15 5.31
N PHE A 14 -21.39 -36.96 6.36
CA PHE A 14 -20.88 -35.64 6.73
C PHE A 14 -19.87 -35.09 5.70
N ASN A 15 -18.97 -35.95 5.20
CA ASN A 15 -18.04 -35.58 4.13
C ASN A 15 -18.74 -35.26 2.79
N HIS A 16 -19.79 -36.03 2.46
CA HIS A 16 -20.56 -35.78 1.24
C HIS A 16 -21.35 -34.48 1.33
N LEU A 17 -21.88 -34.13 2.50
CA LEU A 17 -22.58 -32.86 2.75
C LEU A 17 -21.63 -31.64 2.62
N ILE A 18 -20.41 -31.74 3.18
CA ILE A 18 -19.40 -30.69 3.06
C ILE A 18 -18.99 -30.52 1.60
N PHE A 19 -18.83 -31.61 0.85
CA PHE A 19 -18.44 -31.56 -0.56
C PHE A 19 -19.52 -30.91 -1.44
N VAL A 20 -20.78 -31.17 -1.17
CA VAL A 20 -21.92 -30.55 -1.89
C VAL A 20 -22.04 -29.08 -1.56
N VAL A 21 -21.85 -28.67 -0.29
CA VAL A 21 -21.92 -27.27 0.13
C VAL A 21 -20.78 -26.47 -0.46
N THR A 22 -19.56 -27.01 -0.52
CA THR A 22 -18.41 -26.33 -1.15
C THR A 22 -18.57 -26.19 -2.67
N LEU A 23 -19.16 -27.19 -3.33
CA LEU A 23 -19.45 -27.12 -4.77
C LEU A 23 -20.52 -26.06 -5.10
N VAL A 24 -21.55 -25.92 -4.28
CA VAL A 24 -22.59 -24.89 -4.43
C VAL A 24 -22.02 -23.49 -4.22
N ILE A 25 -21.10 -23.29 -3.27
CA ILE A 25 -20.46 -21.99 -3.05
C ILE A 25 -19.59 -21.59 -4.26
N ILE A 26 -18.87 -22.54 -4.88
CA ILE A 26 -18.03 -22.28 -6.06
C ILE A 26 -18.87 -21.89 -7.26
N THR A 27 -20.06 -22.51 -7.46
CA THR A 27 -20.93 -22.18 -8.60
C THR A 27 -21.64 -20.84 -8.48
N PHE A 28 -21.87 -20.33 -7.26
CA PHE A 28 -22.46 -19.00 -7.05
C PHE A 28 -21.46 -17.83 -7.24
N SER A 29 -20.16 -18.10 -7.23
CA SER A 29 -19.14 -17.06 -7.38
C SER A 29 -18.82 -16.69 -8.84
N PHE A 30 -19.34 -17.43 -9.83
CA PHE A 30 -19.05 -17.18 -11.27
C PHE A 30 -20.13 -16.39 -12.03
N ALA A 31 -21.21 -15.96 -11.38
CA ALA A 31 -22.30 -15.29 -12.08
C ALA A 31 -22.43 -13.83 -11.70
N LYS A 32 -21.42 -12.99 -11.99
CA LYS A 32 -21.59 -11.55 -12.22
C LYS A 32 -20.31 -10.91 -12.77
N CYS A 33 -20.04 -11.10 -14.03
CA CYS A 33 -19.25 -10.14 -14.80
C CYS A 33 -19.86 -10.05 -16.21
N SER A 34 -20.79 -9.13 -16.39
CA SER A 34 -21.29 -8.74 -17.71
C SER A 34 -21.06 -7.24 -17.87
N SER A 35 -19.95 -6.90 -18.49
CA SER A 35 -19.62 -5.53 -18.87
C SER A 35 -20.35 -5.15 -20.14
N LYS A 36 -21.27 -4.19 -20.06
CA LYS A 36 -21.79 -3.47 -21.23
C LYS A 36 -20.78 -2.40 -21.62
N VAL A 37 -20.14 -2.62 -22.76
CA VAL A 37 -19.36 -1.61 -23.47
C VAL A 37 -20.32 -0.60 -24.09
N GLN A 38 -20.15 0.69 -23.78
CA GLN A 38 -20.78 1.79 -24.52
C GLN A 38 -19.71 2.60 -25.25
N PRO A 39 -20.03 3.19 -26.44
CA PRO A 39 -19.02 3.74 -27.34
C PRO A 39 -18.50 5.10 -26.89
N VAL A 40 -17.19 5.27 -27.13
CA VAL A 40 -16.38 6.45 -26.90
C VAL A 40 -16.95 7.66 -27.65
N LYS A 41 -17.20 8.77 -26.93
CA LYS A 41 -17.28 10.11 -27.48
C LYS A 41 -15.96 10.82 -27.20
N GLU A 42 -15.32 11.24 -28.26
CA GLU A 42 -14.19 12.14 -28.35
C GLU A 42 -14.50 13.45 -27.60
N VAL A 43 -13.71 13.80 -26.60
CA VAL A 43 -13.76 15.10 -25.90
C VAL A 43 -12.33 15.58 -25.67
N GLU A 44 -12.12 16.83 -26.05
CA GLU A 44 -10.91 17.67 -26.03
C GLU A 44 -10.13 17.65 -24.70
N PRO A 45 -8.83 18.04 -24.73
CA PRO A 45 -7.95 17.98 -23.57
C PRO A 45 -8.26 19.12 -22.60
N GLN A 46 -9.04 18.85 -21.59
CA GLN A 46 -9.08 19.70 -20.39
C GLN A 46 -8.12 19.12 -19.36
N THR A 47 -7.18 19.94 -18.94
CA THR A 47 -6.27 19.76 -17.82
C THR A 47 -7.04 19.41 -16.56
N ASN A 48 -7.21 18.13 -16.28
CA ASN A 48 -7.81 17.63 -15.04
C ASN A 48 -6.73 17.05 -14.16
N LEU A 49 -6.18 17.90 -13.27
CA LEU A 49 -5.36 17.46 -12.14
C LEU A 49 -6.16 16.69 -11.07
N GLU A 50 -7.49 16.61 -11.25
CA GLU A 50 -8.44 16.11 -10.24
C GLU A 50 -8.82 14.63 -10.38
N SER A 51 -8.35 13.90 -11.41
CA SER A 51 -8.77 12.52 -11.66
C SER A 51 -7.63 11.48 -11.60
N ARG A 52 -6.49 11.78 -10.97
CA ARG A 52 -5.55 10.75 -10.51
C ARG A 52 -5.89 10.30 -9.10
N GLU A 53 -7.14 9.99 -8.88
CA GLU A 53 -7.57 9.18 -7.74
C GLU A 53 -6.69 7.93 -7.70
N SER A 54 -6.15 7.62 -6.53
CA SER A 54 -5.12 6.60 -6.37
C SER A 54 -5.56 5.27 -6.99
N ASP A 55 -4.82 4.78 -7.95
CA ASP A 55 -4.97 3.48 -8.58
C ASP A 55 -4.51 2.32 -7.66
N PHE A 56 -4.31 2.57 -6.36
CA PHE A 56 -3.88 1.61 -5.35
C PHE A 56 -4.60 1.85 -4.01
N ASP A 57 -4.83 0.78 -3.27
CA ASP A 57 -5.28 0.84 -1.88
C ASP A 57 -4.06 0.92 -0.95
N LEU A 58 -3.87 2.09 -0.32
CA LEU A 58 -2.74 2.29 0.58
C LEU A 58 -2.76 1.33 1.77
N ILE A 59 -3.92 1.00 2.31
CA ILE A 59 -4.04 0.07 3.45
C ILE A 59 -3.63 -1.34 3.05
N GLU A 60 -4.01 -1.78 1.84
CA GLU A 60 -3.59 -3.06 1.28
C GLU A 60 -2.08 -3.11 1.12
N VAL A 61 -1.47 -2.09 0.53
CA VAL A 61 0.00 -1.98 0.37
C VAL A 61 0.73 -2.03 1.71
N LEU A 62 0.27 -1.26 2.71
CA LEU A 62 0.88 -1.24 4.04
C LEU A 62 0.79 -2.62 4.70
N THR A 63 -0.34 -3.31 4.55
CA THR A 63 -0.57 -4.64 5.10
C THR A 63 0.34 -5.68 4.45
N GLU A 64 0.39 -5.74 3.12
CA GLU A 64 1.26 -6.68 2.39
C GLU A 64 2.74 -6.47 2.71
N CYS A 65 3.21 -5.23 2.81
CA CYS A 65 4.57 -4.94 3.20
C CYS A 65 4.83 -5.36 4.65
N ASN A 66 3.86 -5.16 5.56
CA ASN A 66 4.02 -5.58 6.95
C ASN A 66 4.02 -7.10 7.11
N ASP A 67 3.28 -7.84 6.30
CA ASP A 67 3.32 -9.30 6.27
C ASP A 67 4.72 -9.82 5.92
N SER A 68 5.44 -9.10 5.06
CA SER A 68 6.79 -9.45 4.63
C SER A 68 7.88 -9.05 5.64
N PHE A 69 7.76 -7.90 6.27
CA PHE A 69 8.82 -7.32 7.13
C PHE A 69 8.50 -7.35 8.63
N ARG A 70 7.23 -7.42 9.03
CA ARG A 70 6.74 -7.53 10.42
C ARG A 70 7.38 -6.51 11.35
N ILE A 71 7.28 -5.23 10.98
CA ILE A 71 7.82 -4.14 11.80
C ILE A 71 6.87 -3.80 12.97
N GLU A 72 7.42 -3.26 14.04
CA GLU A 72 6.64 -2.74 15.16
C GLU A 72 5.96 -1.42 14.76
N MET A 73 4.70 -1.23 15.18
CA MET A 73 3.93 0.00 14.90
C MET A 73 4.62 1.26 15.42
N SER A 74 5.42 1.16 16.49
CA SER A 74 6.21 2.26 17.04
C SER A 74 7.11 2.95 16.01
N TYR A 75 7.62 2.23 15.00
CA TYR A 75 8.40 2.81 13.91
C TYR A 75 7.55 3.71 13.01
N ILE A 76 6.33 3.28 12.68
CA ILE A 76 5.40 4.08 11.85
C ILE A 76 4.87 5.28 12.63
N GLU A 77 4.56 5.11 13.91
CA GLU A 77 4.10 6.19 14.78
C GLU A 77 5.19 7.26 14.94
N ALA A 78 6.44 6.88 15.21
CA ALA A 78 7.57 7.80 15.31
C ALA A 78 7.82 8.54 13.98
N LEU A 79 7.84 7.82 12.86
CA LEU A 79 8.00 8.42 11.54
C LEU A 79 6.90 9.45 11.26
N ASN A 80 5.65 9.15 11.59
CA ASN A 80 4.54 10.08 11.41
C ASN A 80 4.60 11.29 12.35
N ALA A 81 5.11 11.13 13.56
CA ALA A 81 5.17 12.18 14.58
C ALA A 81 6.39 13.10 14.42
N SER A 82 7.56 12.54 14.12
CA SER A 82 8.84 13.27 14.10
C SER A 82 9.56 13.25 12.75
N GLY A 83 9.08 12.50 11.79
CA GLY A 83 9.74 12.31 10.50
C GLY A 83 10.85 11.27 10.50
N SER A 84 11.18 10.64 11.65
CA SER A 84 12.29 9.70 11.78
C SER A 84 11.94 8.48 12.62
N PHE A 85 12.70 7.39 12.44
CA PHE A 85 12.56 6.18 13.24
C PHE A 85 13.17 6.35 14.65
N PRO A 86 12.65 5.63 15.66
CA PRO A 86 13.20 5.66 17.01
C PRO A 86 14.60 5.02 17.09
N ASP A 87 14.88 4.04 16.23
CA ASP A 87 16.20 3.45 16.01
C ASP A 87 16.50 3.40 14.51
N GLU A 88 17.39 4.27 14.06
CA GLU A 88 17.81 4.36 12.67
C GLU A 88 18.93 3.36 12.30
N THR A 89 19.38 2.53 13.24
CA THR A 89 20.36 1.47 12.92
C THR A 89 19.70 0.21 12.35
N GLU A 90 18.42 0.02 12.65
CA GLU A 90 17.62 -1.12 12.21
C GLU A 90 17.35 -1.08 10.72
N LYS A 91 17.69 -2.18 10.01
CA LYS A 91 17.54 -2.29 8.57
C LYS A 91 16.12 -2.70 8.16
N THR A 92 15.47 -3.55 8.93
CA THR A 92 14.16 -4.12 8.58
C THR A 92 13.09 -3.06 8.37
N PRO A 93 12.90 -2.06 9.26
CA PRO A 93 11.95 -0.98 9.04
C PRO A 93 12.26 -0.14 7.78
N LYS A 94 13.53 0.05 7.45
CA LYS A 94 13.94 0.77 6.23
C LYS A 94 13.55 -0.01 4.97
N CYS A 95 13.67 -1.35 4.98
CA CYS A 95 13.25 -2.20 3.88
C CYS A 95 11.72 -2.27 3.75
N TYR A 96 10.98 -2.15 4.86
CA TYR A 96 9.54 -1.96 4.83
C TYR A 96 9.17 -0.66 4.08
N ILE A 97 9.81 0.47 4.38
CA ILE A 97 9.59 1.72 3.64
C ILE A 97 9.86 1.54 2.15
N ARG A 98 10.96 0.85 1.78
CA ARG A 98 11.24 0.54 0.38
C ARG A 98 10.09 -0.21 -0.28
N CYS A 99 9.56 -1.25 0.36
CA CYS A 99 8.43 -2.02 -0.15
C CYS A 99 7.21 -1.12 -0.41
N VAL A 100 6.88 -0.23 0.54
CA VAL A 100 5.75 0.70 0.40
C VAL A 100 5.97 1.65 -0.78
N LEU A 101 7.14 2.26 -0.92
CA LEU A 101 7.44 3.19 -2.01
C LEU A 101 7.44 2.51 -3.39
N GLU A 102 7.93 1.26 -3.49
CA GLU A 102 7.88 0.47 -4.73
C GLU A 102 6.42 0.12 -5.09
N LYS A 103 5.64 -0.39 -4.15
CA LYS A 103 4.25 -0.79 -4.40
C LYS A 103 3.30 0.37 -4.69
N THR A 104 3.55 1.53 -4.12
CA THR A 104 2.79 2.75 -4.42
C THR A 104 3.22 3.45 -5.71
N GLY A 105 4.27 2.97 -6.38
CA GLY A 105 4.82 3.55 -7.60
C GLY A 105 5.60 4.84 -7.37
N VAL A 106 5.97 5.15 -6.14
CA VAL A 106 6.86 6.28 -5.81
C VAL A 106 8.28 6.01 -6.27
N THR A 107 8.75 4.77 -6.14
CA THR A 107 10.05 4.34 -6.69
C THR A 107 9.83 3.76 -8.08
N LEU A 108 10.47 4.36 -9.08
CA LEU A 108 10.43 3.97 -10.48
C LEU A 108 11.44 2.86 -10.79
N GLU A 109 11.33 2.28 -12.00
CA GLU A 109 12.37 1.44 -12.58
C GLU A 109 13.68 2.27 -12.68
N GLY A 110 14.80 1.73 -12.17
CA GLY A 110 16.07 2.47 -12.05
C GLY A 110 16.30 3.12 -10.69
N GLU A 111 15.37 2.95 -9.74
CA GLU A 111 15.49 3.42 -8.35
C GLU A 111 15.44 4.95 -8.18
N GLU A 112 14.91 5.65 -9.15
CA GLU A 112 14.55 7.05 -9.07
C GLU A 112 13.21 7.21 -8.35
N PHE A 113 13.03 8.38 -7.69
CA PHE A 113 11.77 8.69 -7.03
C PHE A 113 10.93 9.61 -7.92
N ASP A 114 9.62 9.36 -7.98
CA ASP A 114 8.63 10.21 -8.64
C ASP A 114 8.08 11.24 -7.64
N PRO A 115 8.42 12.53 -7.77
CA PRO A 115 7.96 13.57 -6.85
C PRO A 115 6.45 13.82 -6.92
N GLU A 116 5.84 13.65 -8.09
CA GLU A 116 4.41 13.84 -8.28
C GLU A 116 3.63 12.70 -7.61
N ARG A 117 4.08 11.46 -7.83
CA ARG A 117 3.50 10.30 -7.16
C ARG A 117 3.67 10.36 -5.65
N SER A 118 4.83 10.80 -5.18
CA SER A 118 5.10 11.02 -3.75
C SER A 118 4.14 12.00 -3.12
N ALA A 119 3.83 13.09 -3.82
CA ALA A 119 2.88 14.09 -3.34
C ALA A 119 1.46 13.54 -3.21
N ILE A 120 1.01 12.72 -4.18
CA ILE A 120 -0.30 12.06 -4.14
C ILE A 120 -0.38 11.08 -2.97
N VAL A 121 0.63 10.22 -2.80
CA VAL A 121 0.66 9.21 -1.72
C VAL A 121 0.71 9.88 -0.35
N LEU A 122 1.57 10.87 -0.16
CA LEU A 122 1.71 11.56 1.13
C LEU A 122 0.47 12.38 1.50
N ALA A 123 -0.20 12.99 0.53
CA ALA A 123 -1.45 13.72 0.76
C ALA A 123 -2.58 12.81 1.29
N GLN A 124 -2.60 11.54 0.91
CA GLN A 124 -3.56 10.58 1.47
C GLN A 124 -3.31 10.29 2.96
N VAL A 125 -2.05 10.29 3.37
CA VAL A 125 -1.66 10.07 4.78
C VAL A 125 -1.86 11.32 5.62
N ARG A 126 -1.42 12.46 5.12
CA ARG A 126 -1.33 13.72 5.88
C ARG A 126 -2.54 14.65 5.74
N LYS A 127 -3.43 14.45 4.79
CA LYS A 127 -4.74 15.13 4.54
C LYS A 127 -4.78 16.68 4.67
N THR A 128 -3.73 17.30 5.18
CA THR A 128 -3.67 18.73 5.54
C THR A 128 -2.75 19.53 4.61
N THR A 129 -1.93 18.86 3.81
CA THR A 129 -0.90 19.50 3.00
C THR A 129 -1.31 19.58 1.54
N ALA A 130 -1.15 20.74 0.92
CA ALA A 130 -1.39 20.91 -0.51
C ALA A 130 -0.40 20.06 -1.32
N VAL A 131 -0.89 19.29 -2.28
CA VAL A 131 -0.11 18.38 -3.15
C VAL A 131 1.08 19.08 -3.78
N GLU A 132 0.90 20.30 -4.31
CA GLU A 132 1.98 21.07 -4.93
C GLU A 132 3.12 21.40 -3.95
N ALA A 133 2.79 21.68 -2.69
CA ALA A 133 3.81 21.97 -1.68
C ALA A 133 4.62 20.72 -1.31
N ILE A 134 4.01 19.53 -1.34
CA ILE A 134 4.70 18.26 -1.13
C ILE A 134 5.58 17.93 -2.34
N LYS A 135 5.12 18.20 -3.56
CA LYS A 135 5.87 17.95 -4.80
C LYS A 135 7.19 18.72 -4.83
N ASP A 136 7.18 19.97 -4.42
CA ASP A 136 8.41 20.78 -4.33
C ASP A 136 9.42 20.18 -3.35
N ILE A 137 8.96 19.77 -2.16
CA ILE A 137 9.77 19.08 -1.16
C ILE A 137 10.30 17.76 -1.73
N ALA A 138 9.44 16.98 -2.41
CA ALA A 138 9.80 15.70 -2.99
C ALA A 138 10.90 15.81 -4.05
N ASN A 139 10.85 16.84 -4.89
CA ASN A 139 11.91 17.13 -5.87
C ASN A 139 13.27 17.36 -5.21
N ASP A 140 13.30 18.09 -4.09
CA ASP A 140 14.54 18.35 -3.36
C ASP A 140 15.05 17.10 -2.65
N CYS A 141 14.15 16.32 -2.04
CA CYS A 141 14.47 15.08 -1.34
C CYS A 141 14.90 13.94 -2.28
N ALA A 142 14.53 13.97 -3.56
CA ALA A 142 14.83 12.90 -4.53
C ALA A 142 16.33 12.77 -4.86
N LYS A 143 17.13 13.80 -4.60
CA LYS A 143 18.58 13.82 -4.84
C LYS A 143 19.31 12.96 -3.80
N ARG A 144 19.29 11.64 -3.99
CA ARG A 144 19.85 10.65 -3.04
C ARG A 144 21.07 9.96 -3.62
N SER A 145 22.06 9.65 -2.76
CA SER A 145 23.32 8.99 -3.14
C SER A 145 23.62 7.71 -2.36
N GLU A 146 22.71 7.28 -1.49
CA GLU A 146 22.87 6.06 -0.72
C GLU A 146 22.92 4.84 -1.65
N THR A 147 23.88 3.94 -1.44
CA THR A 147 24.04 2.72 -2.24
C THR A 147 23.07 1.60 -1.83
N CYS A 148 22.70 1.57 -0.55
CA CYS A 148 21.73 0.60 -0.05
C CYS A 148 20.31 1.08 -0.38
N LYS A 149 19.56 0.29 -1.13
CA LYS A 149 18.20 0.63 -1.57
C LYS A 149 17.22 0.91 -0.41
N CYS A 150 17.28 0.10 0.67
CA CYS A 150 16.44 0.31 1.84
C CYS A 150 16.80 1.62 2.55
N GLU A 151 18.09 1.94 2.68
CA GLU A 151 18.57 3.19 3.25
C GLU A 151 18.11 4.38 2.41
N ARG A 152 18.31 4.33 1.10
CA ARG A 152 17.90 5.38 0.17
C ARG A 152 16.41 5.67 0.27
N SER A 153 15.57 4.65 0.28
CA SER A 153 14.12 4.79 0.40
C SER A 153 13.71 5.42 1.74
N TYR A 154 14.35 4.97 2.84
CA TYR A 154 14.11 5.55 4.15
C TYR A 154 14.54 7.02 4.22
N GLN A 155 15.75 7.35 3.78
CA GLN A 155 16.26 8.72 3.80
C GLN A 155 15.45 9.66 2.90
N TYR A 156 14.91 9.16 1.78
CA TYR A 156 13.96 9.91 0.96
C TYR A 156 12.69 10.24 1.73
N LEU A 157 12.02 9.23 2.30
CA LEU A 157 10.77 9.44 3.05
C LEU A 157 11.00 10.29 4.30
N LYS A 158 12.10 10.06 5.04
CA LYS A 158 12.51 10.89 6.19
C LYS A 158 12.61 12.36 5.80
N CYS A 159 13.34 12.67 4.73
CA CYS A 159 13.46 14.04 4.20
C CYS A 159 12.08 14.66 3.91
N LEU A 160 11.17 13.92 3.26
CA LEU A 160 9.81 14.39 3.00
C LEU A 160 9.05 14.71 4.29
N MET A 161 9.05 13.79 5.23
CA MET A 161 8.30 13.89 6.47
C MET A 161 8.82 15.02 7.37
N GLU A 162 10.15 15.12 7.54
CA GLU A 162 10.77 16.17 8.35
C GLU A 162 10.47 17.57 7.77
N ASN A 163 10.62 17.76 6.45
CA ASN A 163 10.33 19.03 5.81
C ASN A 163 8.84 19.39 5.87
N GLU A 164 7.97 18.40 5.73
CA GLU A 164 6.53 18.60 5.82
C GLU A 164 6.14 19.02 7.25
N ILE A 165 6.60 18.31 8.26
CA ILE A 165 6.37 18.62 9.68
C ILE A 165 6.88 20.03 10.00
N GLN A 166 8.13 20.36 9.65
CA GLN A 166 8.70 21.67 9.91
C GLN A 166 7.91 22.82 9.26
N LYS A 167 7.43 22.61 8.05
CA LYS A 167 6.67 23.63 7.29
C LYS A 167 5.30 23.93 7.92
N TYR A 168 4.69 22.95 8.57
CA TYR A 168 3.33 23.10 9.13
C TYR A 168 3.31 23.38 10.63
N GLU A 169 4.25 22.90 11.41
CA GLU A 169 4.37 23.24 12.84
C GLU A 169 4.77 24.71 13.07
N THR A 170 5.54 25.30 12.15
CA THR A 170 5.89 26.72 12.21
C THR A 170 4.77 27.67 11.86
N LYS A 171 3.59 27.18 11.42
CA LYS A 171 2.42 27.99 11.08
C LYS A 171 1.33 28.00 12.14
N SER A 172 1.49 27.23 13.21
CA SER A 172 0.61 27.19 14.37
C SER A 172 1.07 28.12 15.44
#